data_e1a1615e0fb7a4d72bc34a9e6de6d35c
#
_entry.id   e1a1615e0fb7a4d72bc34a9e6de6d35c
#
_cell.length_a   1.000
_cell.length_b   1.000
_cell.length_c   1.000
_cell.angle_alpha   90.00
_cell.angle_beta   90.00
_cell.angle_gamma   90.00
#
_symmetry.space_group_name_H-M   'P 1'
#
loop_
_entity.id
_entity.type
_entity.pdbx_description
1 polymer ?
#
loop_
_entity_poly.entity_id
_entity_poly.type
_entity_poly.pdbx_seq_one_letter_code
_entity_poly.pdbx_strand_id
1 'polypeptide(L)'
;MNINKDIQLDVEATGERILGRWADIRRSTRRVIEEKQLFKQEGLSMEKHRELVLKQLKTLVDSGATKYGFQTELGGQMTPGGALSSFEELVFADPSLQIKQGVQYGLFSSAILYLGTEHHYKAFLPGAVNFEVPGAFAMTETGHGSDVASIGTTATYDPATEEFIIHTPDRHSYKDYLGNAALHGHAAVVFAQLYTGGEKHGVHAFYVPIRKKGKLLPGVGSEDDGLKGGLNGIDNGRLFFNQVRVPRTNLLNRYADVTPEGTYTSVIESPGRRFFTQLGALVQGRVSLTGAVVNSQKLALDIAVRYGLERKQFAGADGKEQTLLDYGRHQRRLLPLLARTYAQIFTHQELLEQFHLVFTGENDTDEARQDLETVAAASKALSTWYALDTIQECREACGGQGFMAEHRLTGLRADMDVYVTFEGDNNVMLQLVAKRLLTDYAKAFKSPDFGTLANYVAGQVGEATINRGGLRGLAQKMVDFGSTARSVGFVKEEEHQHQLLTDRVHTMIAKLANNLKHSGPKDPAKEAELFNRYQNDLILAAKAHGELILWEAFTSAL
;
A
#
# COMPACT_ATOMS: atom_id res chain seq x y z
N MET A 1 24.42 6.40 -28.71
CA MET A 1 24.03 4.98 -28.51
C MET A 1 23.70 4.45 -29.89
N ASN A 2 24.55 3.64 -30.50
CA ASN A 2 24.16 2.86 -31.67
C ASN A 2 23.19 1.78 -31.12
N ILE A 3 21.91 2.05 -31.21
CA ILE A 3 20.91 1.00 -30.99
C ILE A 3 21.18 -0.02 -32.09
N ASN A 4 21.62 -1.19 -31.68
CA ASN A 4 21.82 -2.31 -32.59
C ASN A 4 20.45 -2.58 -33.22
N LYS A 5 20.27 -2.33 -34.51
CA LYS A 5 19.00 -2.45 -35.24
C LYS A 5 18.49 -3.90 -35.28
N ASP A 6 19.30 -4.84 -34.77
CA ASP A 6 19.05 -6.27 -34.82
C ASP A 6 18.53 -6.85 -33.47
N ILE A 7 18.31 -6.04 -32.43
CA ILE A 7 17.69 -6.51 -31.18
C ILE A 7 16.17 -6.57 -31.42
N GLN A 8 15.68 -7.75 -31.70
CA GLN A 8 14.26 -8.03 -31.73
C GLN A 8 13.80 -8.33 -30.30
N LEU A 9 12.85 -7.52 -29.76
CA LEU A 9 12.28 -7.75 -28.45
C LEU A 9 11.46 -9.05 -28.45
N ASP A 10 11.82 -9.98 -27.60
CA ASP A 10 10.97 -11.15 -27.32
C ASP A 10 9.79 -10.70 -26.44
N VAL A 11 8.65 -10.47 -27.08
CA VAL A 11 7.44 -9.97 -26.43
C VAL A 11 6.86 -10.99 -25.45
N GLU A 12 6.96 -12.28 -25.76
CA GLU A 12 6.44 -13.35 -24.91
C GLU A 12 7.29 -13.49 -23.64
N ALA A 13 8.60 -13.63 -23.79
CA ALA A 13 9.51 -13.70 -22.64
C ALA A 13 9.45 -12.46 -21.76
N THR A 14 9.33 -11.27 -22.36
CA THR A 14 9.13 -10.02 -21.63
C THR A 14 7.81 -10.03 -20.86
N GLY A 15 6.73 -10.51 -21.48
CA GLY A 15 5.41 -10.67 -20.87
C GLY A 15 5.44 -11.59 -19.64
N GLU A 16 6.11 -12.75 -19.75
CA GLU A 16 6.30 -13.67 -18.63
C GLU A 16 7.07 -13.03 -17.47
N ARG A 17 8.15 -12.33 -17.78
CA ARG A 17 8.94 -11.64 -16.78
C ARG A 17 8.16 -10.56 -16.03
N ILE A 18 7.29 -9.82 -16.74
CA ILE A 18 6.40 -8.79 -16.16
C ILE A 18 5.32 -9.42 -15.26
N LEU A 19 4.81 -10.59 -15.60
CA LEU A 19 3.81 -11.30 -14.79
C LEU A 19 4.42 -11.89 -13.51
N GLY A 20 5.69 -12.28 -13.53
CA GLY A 20 6.45 -12.77 -12.39
C GLY A 20 5.98 -14.13 -11.86
N ARG A 21 6.33 -14.44 -10.60
CA ARG A 21 6.11 -15.75 -9.95
C ARG A 21 4.67 -16.24 -10.03
N TRP A 22 3.68 -15.37 -9.91
CA TRP A 22 2.25 -15.72 -9.89
C TRP A 22 1.55 -15.48 -11.24
N ALA A 23 2.28 -15.65 -12.34
CA ALA A 23 1.75 -15.47 -13.71
C ALA A 23 0.46 -16.24 -13.96
N ASP A 24 0.38 -17.49 -13.52
CA ASP A 24 -0.81 -18.34 -13.73
C ASP A 24 -2.03 -17.83 -12.96
N ILE A 25 -1.84 -17.34 -11.72
CA ILE A 25 -2.92 -16.74 -10.93
C ILE A 25 -3.39 -15.45 -11.60
N ARG A 26 -2.48 -14.59 -12.07
CA ARG A 26 -2.81 -13.36 -12.79
C ARG A 26 -3.62 -13.68 -14.05
N ARG A 27 -3.18 -14.64 -14.88
CA ARG A 27 -3.91 -15.06 -16.08
C ARG A 27 -5.26 -15.68 -15.74
N SER A 28 -5.34 -16.49 -14.69
CA SER A 28 -6.60 -17.09 -14.24
C SER A 28 -7.59 -15.99 -13.83
N THR A 29 -7.15 -14.99 -13.09
CA THR A 29 -7.99 -13.87 -12.66
C THR A 29 -8.47 -13.04 -13.86
N ARG A 30 -7.59 -12.71 -14.81
CA ARG A 30 -7.95 -12.02 -16.06
C ARG A 30 -9.00 -12.81 -16.87
N ARG A 31 -8.83 -14.12 -16.97
CA ARG A 31 -9.80 -14.99 -17.62
C ARG A 31 -11.18 -14.91 -16.95
N VAL A 32 -11.22 -14.97 -15.62
CA VAL A 32 -12.49 -14.80 -14.88
C VAL A 32 -13.13 -13.44 -15.15
N ILE A 33 -12.32 -12.36 -15.17
CA ILE A 33 -12.81 -11.01 -15.48
C ILE A 33 -13.47 -10.98 -16.88
N GLU A 34 -12.81 -11.55 -17.86
CA GLU A 34 -13.28 -11.58 -19.26
C GLU A 34 -14.52 -12.48 -19.44
N GLU A 35 -14.45 -13.73 -19.01
CA GLU A 35 -15.55 -14.70 -19.17
C GLU A 35 -16.81 -14.31 -18.42
N LYS A 36 -16.66 -13.70 -17.23
CA LYS A 36 -17.80 -13.23 -16.42
C LYS A 36 -18.18 -11.78 -16.66
N GLN A 37 -17.49 -11.09 -17.57
CA GLN A 37 -17.75 -9.68 -17.94
C GLN A 37 -17.78 -8.77 -16.70
N LEU A 38 -16.76 -8.88 -15.82
CA LEU A 38 -16.68 -8.13 -14.58
C LEU A 38 -16.20 -6.69 -14.78
N PHE A 39 -16.61 -6.02 -15.83
CA PHE A 39 -16.13 -4.68 -16.15
C PHE A 39 -17.02 -3.60 -15.53
N LYS A 40 -16.38 -2.47 -15.19
CA LYS A 40 -17.06 -1.24 -14.79
C LYS A 40 -18.00 -0.77 -15.91
N GLN A 41 -19.19 -0.33 -15.53
CA GLN A 41 -20.13 0.31 -16.42
C GLN A 41 -20.14 1.81 -16.10
N GLU A 42 -19.79 2.63 -17.08
CA GLU A 42 -19.80 4.08 -16.92
C GLU A 42 -21.22 4.64 -16.92
N GLY A 43 -21.43 5.77 -16.26
CA GLY A 43 -22.71 6.48 -16.22
C GLY A 43 -23.79 5.88 -15.30
N LEU A 44 -23.46 4.86 -14.49
CA LEU A 44 -24.38 4.35 -13.48
C LEU A 44 -24.55 5.34 -12.31
N SER A 45 -25.76 5.38 -11.72
CA SER A 45 -25.92 6.01 -10.40
C SER A 45 -25.11 5.25 -9.35
N MET A 46 -24.79 5.93 -8.23
CA MET A 46 -24.05 5.32 -7.12
C MET A 46 -24.72 4.03 -6.63
N GLU A 47 -26.03 4.01 -6.48
CA GLU A 47 -26.80 2.86 -6.00
C GLU A 47 -26.67 1.68 -6.97
N LYS A 48 -26.86 1.92 -8.27
CA LYS A 48 -26.73 0.88 -9.30
C LYS A 48 -25.30 0.36 -9.42
N HIS A 49 -24.30 1.23 -9.25
CA HIS A 49 -22.90 0.80 -9.26
C HIS A 49 -22.60 -0.09 -8.02
N ARG A 50 -23.10 0.27 -6.83
CA ARG A 50 -22.99 -0.56 -5.61
C ARG A 50 -23.64 -1.95 -5.79
N GLU A 51 -24.83 -2.02 -6.40
CA GLU A 51 -25.51 -3.27 -6.72
C GLU A 51 -24.71 -4.12 -7.72
N LEU A 52 -24.19 -3.51 -8.78
CA LEU A 52 -23.35 -4.16 -9.78
C LEU A 52 -22.10 -4.76 -9.12
N VAL A 53 -21.35 -3.97 -8.36
CA VAL A 53 -20.11 -4.40 -7.68
C VAL A 53 -20.38 -5.52 -6.68
N LEU A 54 -21.50 -5.47 -5.94
CA LEU A 54 -21.88 -6.57 -5.03
C LEU A 54 -22.14 -7.87 -5.81
N LYS A 55 -22.85 -7.80 -6.94
CA LYS A 55 -23.10 -8.95 -7.80
C LYS A 55 -21.81 -9.50 -8.40
N GLN A 56 -20.94 -8.62 -8.89
CA GLN A 56 -19.64 -9.00 -9.45
C GLN A 56 -18.75 -9.67 -8.40
N LEU A 57 -18.73 -9.15 -7.17
CA LEU A 57 -17.97 -9.76 -6.08
C LEU A 57 -18.48 -11.18 -5.77
N LYS A 58 -19.79 -11.41 -5.70
CA LYS A 58 -20.36 -12.76 -5.54
C LYS A 58 -19.92 -13.70 -6.64
N THR A 59 -19.95 -13.24 -7.89
CA THR A 59 -19.47 -14.03 -9.04
C THR A 59 -17.98 -14.36 -8.92
N LEU A 60 -17.16 -13.42 -8.45
CA LEU A 60 -15.73 -13.63 -8.23
C LEU A 60 -15.49 -14.65 -7.09
N VAL A 61 -16.27 -14.62 -6.02
CA VAL A 61 -16.22 -15.59 -4.91
C VAL A 61 -16.55 -17.00 -5.41
N ASP A 62 -17.59 -17.14 -6.20
CA ASP A 62 -18.02 -18.42 -6.79
C ASP A 62 -16.94 -19.02 -7.72
N SER A 63 -16.11 -18.19 -8.33
CA SER A 63 -14.97 -18.65 -9.14
C SER A 63 -13.77 -19.17 -8.33
N GLY A 64 -13.73 -18.93 -7.02
CA GLY A 64 -12.62 -19.27 -6.15
C GLY A 64 -11.44 -18.28 -6.16
N ALA A 65 -11.45 -17.26 -7.04
CA ALA A 65 -10.35 -16.30 -7.21
C ALA A 65 -10.06 -15.41 -5.98
N THR A 66 -10.93 -15.44 -4.97
CA THR A 66 -10.77 -14.68 -3.72
C THR A 66 -10.07 -15.47 -2.60
N LYS A 67 -9.82 -16.76 -2.78
CA LYS A 67 -9.46 -17.67 -1.69
C LYS A 67 -7.98 -18.03 -1.61
N TYR A 68 -7.14 -17.64 -2.55
CA TYR A 68 -5.75 -18.08 -2.67
C TYR A 68 -4.92 -18.01 -1.37
N GLY A 69 -5.13 -16.99 -0.55
CA GLY A 69 -4.37 -16.76 0.70
C GLY A 69 -4.86 -17.55 1.92
N PHE A 70 -6.01 -18.22 1.83
CA PHE A 70 -6.62 -18.91 2.97
C PHE A 70 -6.25 -20.41 3.00
N GLN A 71 -6.62 -21.09 4.10
CA GLN A 71 -6.36 -22.51 4.32
C GLN A 71 -7.09 -23.38 3.29
N THR A 72 -6.52 -24.56 3.02
CA THR A 72 -7.06 -25.53 2.05
C THR A 72 -8.47 -26.03 2.44
N GLU A 73 -8.77 -26.12 3.73
CA GLU A 73 -10.08 -26.50 4.27
C GLU A 73 -11.18 -25.49 3.90
N LEU A 74 -10.79 -24.25 3.60
CA LEU A 74 -11.70 -23.19 3.13
C LEU A 74 -11.69 -23.04 1.60
N GLY A 75 -11.03 -23.96 0.88
CA GLY A 75 -10.87 -23.91 -0.56
C GLY A 75 -9.76 -22.97 -1.04
N GLY A 76 -8.83 -22.59 -0.13
CA GLY A 76 -7.66 -21.76 -0.42
C GLY A 76 -6.44 -22.58 -0.84
N GLN A 77 -5.32 -21.89 -1.03
CA GLN A 77 -4.05 -22.48 -1.47
C GLN A 77 -2.87 -22.10 -0.57
N MET A 78 -3.13 -21.40 0.53
CA MET A 78 -2.10 -20.89 1.46
C MET A 78 -1.00 -20.08 0.74
N THR A 79 -1.35 -19.35 -0.32
CA THR A 79 -0.42 -18.50 -1.07
C THR A 79 -0.74 -17.01 -0.90
N PRO A 80 -0.20 -16.34 0.13
CA PRO A 80 -0.44 -14.92 0.37
C PRO A 80 -0.07 -14.03 -0.81
N GLY A 81 1.10 -14.25 -1.44
CA GLY A 81 1.52 -13.51 -2.63
C GLY A 81 0.60 -13.71 -3.82
N GLY A 82 0.10 -14.95 -4.01
CA GLY A 82 -0.90 -15.25 -5.05
C GLY A 82 -2.24 -14.54 -4.82
N ALA A 83 -2.67 -14.42 -3.57
CA ALA A 83 -3.89 -13.68 -3.23
C ALA A 83 -3.79 -12.19 -3.61
N LEU A 84 -2.66 -11.55 -3.30
CA LEU A 84 -2.42 -10.16 -3.69
C LEU A 84 -2.29 -10.01 -5.20
N SER A 85 -1.65 -10.97 -5.90
CA SER A 85 -1.56 -10.98 -7.36
C SER A 85 -2.94 -11.04 -8.02
N SER A 86 -3.87 -11.85 -7.49
CA SER A 86 -5.25 -11.88 -7.98
C SER A 86 -5.97 -10.56 -7.72
N PHE A 87 -5.84 -9.98 -6.53
CA PHE A 87 -6.42 -8.69 -6.19
C PHE A 87 -5.98 -7.56 -7.13
N GLU A 88 -4.69 -7.50 -7.47
CA GLU A 88 -4.11 -6.46 -8.32
C GLU A 88 -4.68 -6.45 -9.74
N GLU A 89 -5.06 -7.60 -10.27
CA GLU A 89 -5.64 -7.72 -11.62
C GLU A 89 -7.06 -7.14 -11.71
N LEU A 90 -7.78 -7.02 -10.59
CA LEU A 90 -9.15 -6.50 -10.57
C LEU A 90 -9.24 -5.02 -10.96
N VAL A 91 -8.13 -4.28 -10.95
CA VAL A 91 -8.11 -2.90 -11.45
C VAL A 91 -8.48 -2.82 -12.94
N PHE A 92 -8.16 -3.85 -13.70
CA PHE A 92 -8.55 -3.94 -15.12
C PHE A 92 -10.06 -4.11 -15.30
N ALA A 93 -10.74 -4.66 -14.32
CA ALA A 93 -12.18 -4.81 -14.25
C ALA A 93 -12.87 -3.51 -13.79
N ASP A 94 -12.90 -3.30 -12.49
CA ASP A 94 -13.46 -2.13 -11.80
C ASP A 94 -12.69 -1.90 -10.49
N PRO A 95 -12.06 -0.72 -10.31
CA PRO A 95 -11.42 -0.39 -9.03
C PRO A 95 -12.34 -0.49 -7.81
N SER A 96 -13.66 -0.26 -7.97
CA SER A 96 -14.62 -0.45 -6.88
C SER A 96 -14.79 -1.93 -6.51
N LEU A 97 -14.80 -2.83 -7.50
CA LEU A 97 -14.82 -4.28 -7.26
C LEU A 97 -13.52 -4.70 -6.55
N GLN A 98 -12.38 -4.20 -7.03
CA GLN A 98 -11.08 -4.47 -6.42
C GLN A 98 -11.07 -4.10 -4.94
N ILE A 99 -11.42 -2.86 -4.59
CA ILE A 99 -11.37 -2.41 -3.20
C ILE A 99 -12.44 -3.08 -2.34
N LYS A 100 -13.63 -3.36 -2.88
CA LYS A 100 -14.66 -4.11 -2.13
C LYS A 100 -14.19 -5.53 -1.81
N GLN A 101 -13.50 -6.19 -2.74
CA GLN A 101 -12.83 -7.48 -2.51
C GLN A 101 -11.72 -7.32 -1.44
N GLY A 102 -10.92 -6.25 -1.53
CA GLY A 102 -9.87 -5.94 -0.55
C GLY A 102 -10.42 -5.72 0.86
N VAL A 103 -11.54 -5.01 1.02
CA VAL A 103 -12.22 -4.83 2.33
C VAL A 103 -12.62 -6.18 2.92
N GLN A 104 -13.21 -7.06 2.12
CA GLN A 104 -13.68 -8.37 2.59
C GLN A 104 -12.53 -9.31 2.93
N TYR A 105 -11.59 -9.50 1.99
CA TYR A 105 -10.56 -10.54 2.08
C TYR A 105 -9.23 -10.01 2.60
N GLY A 106 -8.84 -8.82 2.19
CA GLY A 106 -7.58 -8.17 2.58
C GLY A 106 -7.63 -7.50 3.96
N LEU A 107 -8.78 -7.07 4.44
CA LEU A 107 -8.94 -6.41 5.73
C LEU A 107 -9.76 -7.25 6.71
N PHE A 108 -11.06 -7.45 6.49
CA PHE A 108 -11.93 -8.11 7.44
C PHE A 108 -11.54 -9.57 7.71
N SER A 109 -11.47 -10.40 6.66
CA SER A 109 -11.11 -11.82 6.83
C SER A 109 -9.65 -12.00 7.27
N SER A 110 -8.73 -11.19 6.77
CA SER A 110 -7.33 -11.21 7.17
C SER A 110 -7.11 -10.75 8.61
N ALA A 111 -7.88 -9.79 9.12
CA ALA A 111 -7.83 -9.43 10.54
C ALA A 111 -8.23 -10.63 11.43
N ILE A 112 -9.26 -11.37 11.06
CA ILE A 112 -9.65 -12.61 11.76
C ILE A 112 -8.51 -13.64 11.69
N LEU A 113 -7.89 -13.81 10.53
CA LEU A 113 -6.81 -14.77 10.30
C LEU A 113 -5.54 -14.43 11.08
N TYR A 114 -5.11 -13.16 11.05
CA TYR A 114 -3.80 -12.77 11.60
C TYR A 114 -3.85 -12.26 13.05
N LEU A 115 -5.00 -11.78 13.52
CA LEU A 115 -5.19 -11.31 14.89
C LEU A 115 -5.96 -12.30 15.77
N GLY A 116 -6.67 -13.25 15.17
CA GLY A 116 -7.42 -14.30 15.85
C GLY A 116 -6.59 -15.55 16.17
N THR A 117 -7.24 -16.50 16.83
CA THR A 117 -6.73 -17.83 17.19
C THR A 117 -7.65 -18.92 16.62
N GLU A 118 -7.37 -20.18 16.88
CA GLU A 118 -8.13 -21.32 16.34
C GLU A 118 -9.64 -21.21 16.57
N HIS A 119 -10.07 -20.69 17.74
CA HIS A 119 -11.48 -20.42 18.02
C HIS A 119 -12.10 -19.52 16.95
N HIS A 120 -11.45 -18.41 16.62
CA HIS A 120 -11.92 -17.42 15.63
C HIS A 120 -11.92 -17.99 14.21
N TYR A 121 -10.93 -18.84 13.89
CA TYR A 121 -10.88 -19.52 12.59
C TYR A 121 -12.08 -20.43 12.39
N LYS A 122 -12.46 -21.20 13.40
CA LYS A 122 -13.62 -22.08 13.32
C LYS A 122 -14.96 -21.33 13.35
N ALA A 123 -15.04 -20.27 14.17
CA ALA A 123 -16.29 -19.56 14.40
C ALA A 123 -16.64 -18.55 13.29
N PHE A 124 -15.65 -17.82 12.75
CA PHE A 124 -15.92 -16.65 11.91
C PHE A 124 -15.37 -16.74 10.50
N LEU A 125 -14.24 -17.43 10.32
CA LEU A 125 -13.52 -17.39 9.03
C LEU A 125 -14.30 -18.07 7.89
N PRO A 126 -15.01 -19.21 8.06
CA PRO A 126 -15.77 -19.82 6.98
C PRO A 126 -16.85 -18.89 6.40
N GLY A 127 -17.64 -18.25 7.25
CA GLY A 127 -18.66 -17.29 6.82
C GLY A 127 -18.07 -16.05 6.14
N ALA A 128 -16.89 -15.59 6.58
CA ALA A 128 -16.19 -14.47 5.98
C ALA A 128 -15.61 -14.83 4.61
N VAL A 129 -14.93 -15.97 4.47
CA VAL A 129 -14.27 -16.42 3.23
C VAL A 129 -15.30 -16.83 2.16
N ASN A 130 -16.42 -17.42 2.54
CA ASN A 130 -17.51 -17.76 1.62
C ASN A 130 -18.44 -16.60 1.30
N PHE A 131 -18.16 -15.39 1.85
CA PHE A 131 -18.98 -14.19 1.66
C PHE A 131 -20.44 -14.34 2.16
N GLU A 132 -20.68 -15.27 3.07
CA GLU A 132 -21.95 -15.39 3.80
C GLU A 132 -22.10 -14.27 4.83
N VAL A 133 -20.97 -13.79 5.35
CA VAL A 133 -20.83 -12.66 6.25
C VAL A 133 -19.96 -11.57 5.57
N PRO A 134 -20.58 -10.68 4.79
CA PRO A 134 -19.89 -9.46 4.36
C PRO A 134 -19.43 -8.66 5.57
N GLY A 135 -18.16 -8.24 5.58
CA GLY A 135 -17.56 -7.61 6.74
C GLY A 135 -16.97 -6.24 6.48
N ALA A 136 -16.91 -5.43 7.53
CA ALA A 136 -16.23 -4.13 7.54
C ALA A 136 -14.98 -4.18 8.43
N PHE A 137 -14.03 -3.31 8.16
CA PHE A 137 -12.82 -3.13 8.97
C PHE A 137 -12.88 -1.74 9.62
N ALA A 138 -13.22 -1.71 10.92
CA ALA A 138 -13.60 -0.50 11.63
C ALA A 138 -12.48 -0.01 12.56
N MET A 139 -11.41 0.58 11.94
CA MET A 139 -10.27 1.14 12.68
C MET A 139 -10.35 2.66 12.73
N THR A 140 -10.26 3.32 11.58
CA THR A 140 -10.22 4.78 11.42
C THR A 140 -11.44 5.45 12.04
N GLU A 141 -11.25 6.58 12.71
CA GLU A 141 -12.32 7.41 13.25
C GLU A 141 -12.33 8.78 12.57
N THR A 142 -13.47 9.46 12.57
CA THR A 142 -13.61 10.82 12.01
C THR A 142 -12.55 11.77 12.56
N GLY A 143 -12.24 11.67 13.87
CA GLY A 143 -11.23 12.49 14.55
C GLY A 143 -9.80 11.92 14.50
N HIS A 144 -9.60 10.66 14.07
CA HIS A 144 -8.30 9.97 14.11
C HIS A 144 -8.08 9.17 12.82
N GLY A 145 -7.63 9.88 11.76
CA GLY A 145 -7.32 9.27 10.46
C GLY A 145 -5.98 8.56 10.46
N SER A 146 -4.90 9.25 10.84
CA SER A 146 -3.54 8.73 10.87
C SER A 146 -3.11 8.26 12.27
N ASP A 147 -3.55 8.95 13.34
CA ASP A 147 -3.27 8.59 14.72
C ASP A 147 -4.29 7.55 15.24
N VAL A 148 -4.21 6.35 14.70
CA VAL A 148 -5.09 5.24 15.08
C VAL A 148 -4.74 4.62 16.45
N ALA A 149 -3.66 5.03 17.09
CA ALA A 149 -3.35 4.65 18.47
C ALA A 149 -4.22 5.42 19.48
N SER A 150 -4.71 6.61 19.11
CA SER A 150 -5.49 7.51 19.96
C SER A 150 -6.99 7.45 19.73
N ILE A 151 -7.50 6.42 19.05
CA ILE A 151 -8.95 6.25 18.81
C ILE A 151 -9.75 6.34 20.10
N GLY A 152 -10.96 6.91 20.01
CA GLY A 152 -11.83 7.15 21.16
C GLY A 152 -12.81 6.02 21.48
N THR A 153 -13.17 5.16 20.51
CA THR A 153 -14.04 4.00 20.76
C THR A 153 -13.45 3.09 21.83
N THR A 154 -14.25 2.66 22.79
CA THR A 154 -13.84 1.84 23.93
C THR A 154 -14.45 0.44 23.88
N ALA A 155 -13.78 -0.52 24.50
CA ALA A 155 -14.26 -1.87 24.80
C ALA A 155 -13.98 -2.15 26.26
N THR A 156 -15.02 -2.05 27.10
CA THR A 156 -14.90 -2.27 28.56
C THR A 156 -15.38 -3.67 28.90
N TYR A 157 -14.54 -4.44 29.58
CA TYR A 157 -14.90 -5.79 30.01
C TYR A 157 -15.79 -5.78 31.24
N ASP A 158 -16.83 -6.60 31.19
CA ASP A 158 -17.79 -6.85 32.30
C ASP A 158 -17.65 -8.31 32.76
N PRO A 159 -16.97 -8.59 33.89
CA PRO A 159 -16.76 -9.96 34.35
C PRO A 159 -18.04 -10.65 34.82
N ALA A 160 -19.10 -9.89 35.15
CA ALA A 160 -20.36 -10.48 35.61
C ALA A 160 -21.12 -11.17 34.46
N THR A 161 -20.92 -10.73 33.23
CA THR A 161 -21.57 -11.30 32.03
C THR A 161 -20.58 -11.96 31.08
N GLU A 162 -19.27 -11.88 31.35
CA GLU A 162 -18.17 -12.28 30.46
C GLU A 162 -18.28 -11.63 29.07
N GLU A 163 -18.63 -10.36 29.01
CA GLU A 163 -18.81 -9.60 27.77
C GLU A 163 -17.94 -8.35 27.72
N PHE A 164 -17.59 -7.92 26.50
CA PHE A 164 -17.08 -6.57 26.25
C PHE A 164 -18.23 -5.65 25.83
N ILE A 165 -18.23 -4.45 26.39
CA ILE A 165 -19.16 -3.36 26.06
C ILE A 165 -18.44 -2.42 25.10
N ILE A 166 -18.81 -2.45 23.83
CA ILE A 166 -18.28 -1.56 22.79
C ILE A 166 -19.08 -0.25 22.82
N HIS A 167 -18.37 0.88 22.96
CA HIS A 167 -19.01 2.20 23.06
C HIS A 167 -18.23 3.27 22.30
N THR A 168 -18.95 4.07 21.52
CA THR A 168 -18.44 5.24 20.82
C THR A 168 -18.87 6.48 21.60
N PRO A 169 -17.95 7.22 22.26
CA PRO A 169 -18.31 8.25 23.22
C PRO A 169 -18.87 9.52 22.57
N ASP A 170 -18.42 9.86 21.37
CA ASP A 170 -18.81 11.07 20.66
C ASP A 170 -18.68 10.92 19.15
N ARG A 171 -19.03 11.98 18.38
CA ARG A 171 -19.00 11.95 16.93
C ARG A 171 -17.58 11.89 16.35
N HIS A 172 -16.56 12.41 17.03
CA HIS A 172 -15.17 12.31 16.59
C HIS A 172 -14.66 10.89 16.61
N SER A 173 -15.25 10.05 17.46
CA SER A 173 -14.96 8.62 17.63
C SER A 173 -15.79 7.74 16.71
N TYR A 174 -16.65 8.27 15.82
CA TYR A 174 -17.35 7.47 14.82
C TYR A 174 -16.33 6.81 13.90
N LYS A 175 -16.46 5.49 13.73
CA LYS A 175 -15.68 4.74 12.74
C LYS A 175 -16.08 5.20 11.36
N ASP A 176 -15.13 5.64 10.52
CA ASP A 176 -15.43 6.39 9.30
C ASP A 176 -14.71 5.82 8.07
N TYR A 177 -15.24 6.11 6.89
CA TYR A 177 -14.74 5.69 5.58
C TYR A 177 -14.77 4.18 5.34
N LEU A 178 -15.59 3.43 6.06
CA LEU A 178 -15.57 1.97 6.08
C LEU A 178 -16.33 1.36 4.91
N GLY A 179 -15.65 0.58 4.08
CA GLY A 179 -16.34 -0.27 3.10
C GLY A 179 -17.27 -1.29 3.79
N ASN A 180 -18.39 -1.60 3.17
CA ASN A 180 -19.47 -2.46 3.68
C ASN A 180 -20.23 -1.89 4.90
N ALA A 181 -19.91 -0.72 5.41
CA ALA A 181 -20.55 -0.19 6.61
C ALA A 181 -21.94 0.39 6.36
N ALA A 182 -22.15 1.08 5.22
CA ALA A 182 -23.43 1.73 4.94
C ALA A 182 -24.58 0.73 4.73
N LEU A 183 -24.36 -0.34 3.95
CA LEU A 183 -25.44 -1.23 3.49
C LEU A 183 -25.18 -2.73 3.73
N HIS A 184 -24.04 -3.24 3.25
CA HIS A 184 -23.87 -4.68 2.99
C HIS A 184 -23.25 -5.47 4.16
N GLY A 185 -22.51 -4.81 5.06
CA GLY A 185 -21.79 -5.49 6.16
C GLY A 185 -22.71 -6.12 7.19
N HIS A 186 -22.47 -7.38 7.54
CA HIS A 186 -23.15 -8.12 8.61
C HIS A 186 -22.35 -8.10 9.90
N ALA A 187 -21.03 -8.02 9.82
CA ALA A 187 -20.11 -7.89 10.96
C ALA A 187 -19.02 -6.87 10.67
N ALA A 188 -18.30 -6.47 11.71
CA ALA A 188 -17.10 -5.66 11.60
C ALA A 188 -16.01 -6.18 12.52
N VAL A 189 -14.72 -6.07 12.09
CA VAL A 189 -13.61 -6.08 13.03
C VAL A 189 -13.43 -4.65 13.52
N VAL A 190 -13.77 -4.41 14.79
CA VAL A 190 -13.77 -3.09 15.42
C VAL A 190 -12.53 -2.95 16.29
N PHE A 191 -11.74 -1.91 16.04
CA PHE A 191 -10.62 -1.53 16.90
C PHE A 191 -11.09 -0.57 17.97
N ALA A 192 -10.78 -0.87 19.24
CA ALA A 192 -11.21 -0.10 20.39
C ALA A 192 -10.18 -0.11 21.51
N GLN A 193 -10.18 0.92 22.36
CA GLN A 193 -9.38 0.96 23.58
C GLN A 193 -9.93 -0.05 24.58
N LEU A 194 -9.15 -1.07 24.93
CA LEU A 194 -9.56 -2.09 25.88
C LEU A 194 -9.39 -1.60 27.32
N TYR A 195 -10.46 -1.76 28.10
CA TYR A 195 -10.48 -1.51 29.54
C TYR A 195 -10.92 -2.75 30.28
N THR A 196 -10.19 -3.14 31.35
CA THR A 196 -10.61 -4.17 32.31
C THR A 196 -10.04 -3.85 33.69
N GLY A 197 -10.80 -4.14 34.75
CA GLY A 197 -10.40 -3.80 36.12
C GLY A 197 -10.17 -2.30 36.38
N GLY A 198 -10.72 -1.42 35.53
CA GLY A 198 -10.49 0.03 35.59
C GLY A 198 -9.22 0.50 34.87
N GLU A 199 -8.39 -0.40 34.35
CA GLU A 199 -7.13 -0.09 33.67
C GLU A 199 -7.29 -0.08 32.14
N LYS A 200 -6.51 0.81 31.48
CA LYS A 200 -6.44 0.94 30.01
C LYS A 200 -5.28 0.12 29.45
N HIS A 201 -5.58 -0.78 28.52
CA HIS A 201 -4.58 -1.67 27.90
C HIS A 201 -4.24 -1.32 26.44
N GLY A 202 -4.79 -0.21 25.89
CA GLY A 202 -4.58 0.23 24.52
C GLY A 202 -5.51 -0.41 23.51
N VAL A 203 -5.20 -0.22 22.23
CA VAL A 203 -6.06 -0.63 21.11
C VAL A 203 -6.02 -2.13 20.89
N HIS A 204 -7.20 -2.76 20.79
CA HIS A 204 -7.41 -4.18 20.48
C HIS A 204 -8.50 -4.34 19.42
N ALA A 205 -8.55 -5.49 18.77
CA ALA A 205 -9.51 -5.80 17.71
C ALA A 205 -10.59 -6.77 18.19
N PHE A 206 -11.84 -6.47 17.85
CA PHE A 206 -13.02 -7.24 18.27
C PHE A 206 -13.88 -7.60 17.07
N TYR A 207 -14.36 -8.84 17.00
CA TYR A 207 -15.38 -9.24 16.06
C TYR A 207 -16.76 -8.78 16.57
N VAL A 208 -17.43 -7.86 15.88
CA VAL A 208 -18.69 -7.27 16.29
C VAL A 208 -19.74 -7.52 15.20
N PRO A 209 -20.81 -8.31 15.47
CA PRO A 209 -21.98 -8.37 14.59
C PRO A 209 -22.64 -6.99 14.52
N ILE A 210 -22.98 -6.54 13.29
CA ILE A 210 -23.57 -5.20 13.08
C ILE A 210 -24.97 -5.25 12.45
N ARG A 211 -25.27 -6.27 11.62
CA ARG A 211 -26.58 -6.42 10.96
C ARG A 211 -27.03 -7.88 10.93
N LYS A 212 -28.33 -8.06 10.96
CA LYS A 212 -28.99 -9.34 10.70
C LYS A 212 -30.18 -9.10 9.76
N LYS A 213 -30.24 -9.83 8.65
CA LYS A 213 -31.30 -9.68 7.64
C LYS A 213 -31.48 -8.22 7.17
N GLY A 214 -30.37 -7.52 6.93
CA GLY A 214 -30.33 -6.12 6.46
C GLY A 214 -30.66 -5.05 7.52
N LYS A 215 -31.03 -5.43 8.75
CA LYS A 215 -31.34 -4.49 9.85
C LYS A 215 -30.18 -4.40 10.82
N LEU A 216 -29.85 -3.17 11.25
CA LEU A 216 -28.88 -2.94 12.31
C LEU A 216 -29.29 -3.63 13.60
N LEU A 217 -28.31 -4.18 14.32
CA LEU A 217 -28.53 -4.76 15.64
C LEU A 217 -28.70 -3.66 16.72
N PRO A 218 -29.32 -3.96 17.85
CA PRO A 218 -29.50 -2.99 18.93
C PRO A 218 -28.17 -2.35 19.35
N GLY A 219 -28.17 -1.03 19.52
CA GLY A 219 -26.99 -0.26 19.90
C GLY A 219 -26.03 0.04 18.76
N VAL A 220 -26.15 -0.58 17.58
CA VAL A 220 -25.33 -0.27 16.41
C VAL A 220 -26.01 0.81 15.58
N GLY A 221 -25.27 1.88 15.26
CA GLY A 221 -25.68 2.91 14.32
C GLY A 221 -24.80 2.91 13.07
N SER A 222 -25.36 3.35 11.95
CA SER A 222 -24.65 3.50 10.68
C SER A 222 -25.15 4.72 9.90
N GLU A 223 -24.20 5.42 9.25
CA GLU A 223 -24.47 6.51 8.30
C GLU A 223 -23.80 6.18 6.96
N ASP A 224 -24.40 6.60 5.85
CA ASP A 224 -23.80 6.47 4.52
C ASP A 224 -22.92 7.70 4.22
N ASP A 225 -21.71 7.50 3.71
CA ASP A 225 -20.82 8.60 3.31
C ASP A 225 -21.25 9.28 2.02
N GLY A 226 -22.19 8.70 1.28
CA GLY A 226 -22.75 9.25 0.05
C GLY A 226 -21.79 9.20 -1.14
N LEU A 227 -21.94 10.17 -2.04
CA LEU A 227 -21.16 10.26 -3.27
C LEU A 227 -19.73 10.72 -2.97
N LYS A 228 -18.74 10.01 -3.53
CA LYS A 228 -17.31 10.26 -3.38
C LYS A 228 -16.69 10.71 -4.70
N GLY A 229 -15.44 11.19 -4.66
CA GLY A 229 -14.66 11.57 -5.85
C GLY A 229 -14.32 10.41 -6.79
N GLY A 230 -14.35 9.16 -6.27
CA GLY A 230 -14.15 7.91 -7.00
C GLY A 230 -14.66 6.73 -6.19
N LEU A 231 -14.51 5.49 -6.68
CA LEU A 231 -14.87 4.24 -6.00
C LEU A 231 -16.32 4.20 -5.53
N ASN A 232 -17.25 4.75 -6.32
CA ASN A 232 -18.67 4.86 -5.93
C ASN A 232 -19.43 3.53 -5.95
N GLY A 233 -18.83 2.45 -6.43
CA GLY A 233 -19.34 1.09 -6.30
C GLY A 233 -19.20 0.48 -4.90
N ILE A 234 -18.53 1.16 -3.96
CA ILE A 234 -18.38 0.72 -2.58
C ILE A 234 -19.36 1.50 -1.69
N ASP A 235 -20.06 0.79 -0.81
CA ASP A 235 -20.95 1.35 0.20
C ASP A 235 -20.17 1.78 1.45
N ASN A 236 -19.35 2.84 1.31
CA ASN A 236 -18.65 3.43 2.43
C ASN A 236 -19.63 4.09 3.39
N GLY A 237 -19.30 4.03 4.68
CA GLY A 237 -20.12 4.62 5.71
C GLY A 237 -19.44 4.64 7.06
N ARG A 238 -20.16 5.23 8.02
CA ARG A 238 -19.77 5.30 9.42
C ARG A 238 -20.45 4.22 10.23
N LEU A 239 -19.76 3.76 11.28
CA LEU A 239 -20.34 2.91 12.32
C LEU A 239 -20.10 3.57 13.68
N PHE A 240 -21.08 3.47 14.55
CA PHE A 240 -20.97 3.87 15.95
C PHE A 240 -21.75 2.93 16.86
N PHE A 241 -21.32 2.83 18.11
CA PHE A 241 -21.77 1.80 19.03
C PHE A 241 -22.25 2.44 20.34
N ASN A 242 -23.47 2.15 20.74
CA ASN A 242 -24.03 2.57 22.01
C ASN A 242 -24.22 1.36 22.93
N GLN A 243 -23.23 1.08 23.78
CA GLN A 243 -23.23 -0.01 24.76
C GLN A 243 -23.49 -1.39 24.11
N VAL A 244 -22.87 -1.65 22.95
CA VAL A 244 -23.03 -2.93 22.24
C VAL A 244 -22.23 -4.02 22.98
N ARG A 245 -22.92 -5.07 23.40
CA ARG A 245 -22.30 -6.19 24.11
C ARG A 245 -21.89 -7.29 23.16
N VAL A 246 -20.67 -7.77 23.31
CA VAL A 246 -20.13 -8.92 22.58
C VAL A 246 -19.46 -9.89 23.56
N PRO A 247 -19.55 -11.21 23.32
CA PRO A 247 -18.88 -12.21 24.15
C PRO A 247 -17.38 -11.94 24.31
N ARG A 248 -16.79 -12.28 25.43
CA ARG A 248 -15.34 -12.20 25.69
C ARG A 248 -14.52 -12.85 24.57
N THR A 249 -15.01 -13.96 24.05
CA THR A 249 -14.39 -14.74 22.97
C THR A 249 -14.39 -14.04 21.61
N ASN A 250 -14.99 -12.86 21.47
CA ASN A 250 -14.93 -12.04 20.27
C ASN A 250 -13.71 -11.10 20.23
N LEU A 251 -12.92 -11.01 21.31
CA LEU A 251 -11.60 -10.39 21.29
C LEU A 251 -10.68 -11.23 20.41
N LEU A 252 -10.11 -10.65 19.35
CA LEU A 252 -9.11 -11.32 18.50
C LEU A 252 -7.80 -11.43 19.29
N ASN A 253 -7.59 -12.55 19.99
CA ASN A 253 -6.71 -12.68 21.15
C ASN A 253 -5.33 -13.31 20.84
N ARG A 254 -4.80 -13.16 19.64
CA ARG A 254 -3.46 -13.70 19.31
C ARG A 254 -2.35 -13.12 20.19
N TYR A 255 -2.40 -11.83 20.50
CA TYR A 255 -1.33 -11.11 21.20
C TYR A 255 -1.68 -10.71 22.63
N ALA A 256 -2.94 -10.75 23.00
CA ALA A 256 -3.41 -10.43 24.34
C ALA A 256 -4.79 -11.05 24.60
N ASP A 257 -5.09 -11.37 25.86
CA ASP A 257 -6.38 -11.92 26.26
C ASP A 257 -6.83 -11.31 27.60
N VAL A 258 -8.12 -11.51 27.90
CA VAL A 258 -8.75 -11.18 29.19
C VAL A 258 -9.38 -12.46 29.73
N THR A 259 -9.03 -12.86 30.96
CA THR A 259 -9.62 -14.05 31.60
C THR A 259 -11.11 -13.81 31.94
N PRO A 260 -11.92 -14.85 32.22
CA PRO A 260 -13.29 -14.67 32.69
C PRO A 260 -13.41 -13.73 33.91
N GLU A 261 -12.43 -13.75 34.81
CA GLU A 261 -12.36 -12.89 36.00
C GLU A 261 -11.93 -11.44 35.69
N GLY A 262 -11.55 -11.14 34.45
CA GLY A 262 -11.18 -9.81 34.03
C GLY A 262 -9.68 -9.51 34.12
N THR A 263 -8.83 -10.51 34.34
CA THR A 263 -7.37 -10.32 34.36
C THR A 263 -6.84 -10.21 32.93
N TYR A 264 -6.14 -9.11 32.63
CA TYR A 264 -5.50 -8.89 31.35
C TYR A 264 -4.16 -9.61 31.26
N THR A 265 -3.88 -10.26 30.13
CA THR A 265 -2.61 -10.92 29.83
C THR A 265 -2.12 -10.58 28.42
N SER A 266 -0.81 -10.46 28.22
CA SER A 266 -0.22 -10.24 26.88
C SER A 266 1.19 -10.81 26.81
N VAL A 267 1.51 -11.40 25.67
CA VAL A 267 2.89 -11.83 25.33
C VAL A 267 3.79 -10.66 24.98
N ILE A 268 3.24 -9.46 24.78
CA ILE A 268 3.96 -8.22 24.47
C ILE A 268 3.60 -7.19 25.55
N GLU A 269 4.52 -6.91 26.47
CA GLU A 269 4.28 -6.01 27.60
C GLU A 269 3.95 -4.58 27.20
N SER A 270 4.74 -4.01 26.25
CA SER A 270 4.56 -2.61 25.80
C SER A 270 3.29 -2.46 24.96
N PRO A 271 2.31 -1.62 25.38
CA PRO A 271 1.10 -1.36 24.61
C PRO A 271 1.37 -0.83 23.20
N GLY A 272 2.34 0.08 23.07
CA GLY A 272 2.74 0.63 21.78
C GLY A 272 3.35 -0.44 20.86
N ARG A 273 4.29 -1.27 21.38
CA ARG A 273 4.89 -2.36 20.60
C ARG A 273 3.82 -3.38 20.16
N ARG A 274 2.92 -3.75 21.05
CA ARG A 274 1.79 -4.66 20.73
C ARG A 274 0.91 -4.11 19.62
N PHE A 275 0.53 -2.83 19.71
CA PHE A 275 -0.26 -2.18 18.68
C PHE A 275 0.44 -2.18 17.31
N PHE A 276 1.72 -1.81 17.25
CA PHE A 276 2.49 -1.87 16.01
C PHE A 276 2.64 -3.29 15.47
N THR A 277 2.77 -4.30 16.33
CA THR A 277 2.77 -5.72 15.91
C THR A 277 1.44 -6.13 15.28
N GLN A 278 0.30 -5.67 15.85
CA GLN A 278 -1.02 -5.90 15.24
C GLN A 278 -1.14 -5.21 13.87
N LEU A 279 -0.63 -3.99 13.72
CA LEU A 279 -0.62 -3.27 12.43
C LEU A 279 0.30 -3.94 11.41
N GLY A 280 1.47 -4.42 11.83
CA GLY A 280 2.41 -5.15 10.97
C GLY A 280 1.81 -6.43 10.39
N ALA A 281 0.94 -7.11 11.14
CA ALA A 281 0.18 -8.25 10.63
C ALA A 281 -0.81 -7.89 9.50
N LEU A 282 -1.05 -6.59 9.26
CA LEU A 282 -1.98 -6.07 8.24
C LEU A 282 -1.26 -5.26 7.14
N VAL A 283 0.06 -5.40 7.00
CA VAL A 283 0.89 -4.71 6.00
C VAL A 283 0.48 -5.02 4.56
N GLN A 284 -0.21 -6.13 4.34
CA GLN A 284 -0.66 -6.59 3.03
C GLN A 284 -1.45 -5.53 2.24
N GLY A 285 -2.18 -4.64 2.92
CA GLY A 285 -2.91 -3.54 2.28
C GLY A 285 -1.95 -2.65 1.48
N ARG A 286 -0.83 -2.22 2.06
CA ARG A 286 0.18 -1.39 1.39
C ARG A 286 0.85 -2.11 0.22
N VAL A 287 1.16 -3.39 0.39
CA VAL A 287 1.76 -4.22 -0.68
C VAL A 287 0.79 -4.34 -1.85
N SER A 288 -0.47 -4.70 -1.59
CA SER A 288 -1.49 -4.90 -2.64
C SER A 288 -1.83 -3.61 -3.39
N LEU A 289 -1.89 -2.46 -2.69
CA LEU A 289 -2.14 -1.18 -3.34
C LEU A 289 -1.00 -0.76 -4.26
N THR A 290 0.26 -1.08 -3.93
CA THR A 290 1.40 -0.86 -4.81
C THR A 290 1.20 -1.57 -6.15
N GLY A 291 0.87 -2.85 -6.15
CA GLY A 291 0.60 -3.62 -7.38
C GLY A 291 -0.63 -3.11 -8.15
N ALA A 292 -1.69 -2.77 -7.42
CA ALA A 292 -2.91 -2.23 -8.02
C ALA A 292 -2.65 -0.94 -8.83
N VAL A 293 -1.93 0.02 -8.26
CA VAL A 293 -1.64 1.29 -8.97
C VAL A 293 -0.61 1.11 -10.08
N VAL A 294 0.29 0.14 -9.97
CA VAL A 294 1.17 -0.24 -11.09
C VAL A 294 0.35 -0.80 -12.26
N ASN A 295 -0.63 -1.65 -12.00
CA ASN A 295 -1.53 -2.15 -13.03
C ASN A 295 -2.41 -1.03 -13.63
N SER A 296 -2.82 -0.02 -12.85
CA SER A 296 -3.52 1.15 -13.38
C SER A 296 -2.66 1.97 -14.35
N GLN A 297 -1.36 2.09 -14.09
CA GLN A 297 -0.39 2.73 -14.99
C GLN A 297 -0.22 1.94 -16.29
N LYS A 298 -0.13 0.59 -16.21
CA LYS A 298 -0.09 -0.28 -17.40
C LYS A 298 -1.31 -0.06 -18.29
N LEU A 299 -2.51 -0.03 -17.71
CA LEU A 299 -3.75 0.22 -18.43
C LEU A 299 -3.75 1.59 -19.12
N ALA A 300 -3.37 2.64 -18.41
CA ALA A 300 -3.35 3.99 -18.96
C ALA A 300 -2.31 4.12 -20.10
N LEU A 301 -1.13 3.53 -19.94
CA LEU A 301 -0.08 3.52 -20.95
C LEU A 301 -0.48 2.70 -22.18
N ASP A 302 -1.11 1.53 -22.02
CA ASP A 302 -1.60 0.72 -23.13
C ASP A 302 -2.60 1.53 -23.98
N ILE A 303 -3.57 2.19 -23.35
CA ILE A 303 -4.54 3.06 -24.03
C ILE A 303 -3.83 4.20 -24.78
N ALA A 304 -2.91 4.91 -24.12
CA ALA A 304 -2.24 6.07 -24.73
C ALA A 304 -1.29 5.69 -25.87
N VAL A 305 -0.57 4.57 -25.74
CA VAL A 305 0.34 4.08 -26.78
C VAL A 305 -0.45 3.59 -28.00
N ARG A 306 -1.50 2.78 -27.81
CA ARG A 306 -2.37 2.34 -28.92
C ARG A 306 -2.99 3.51 -29.64
N TYR A 307 -3.55 4.47 -28.91
CA TYR A 307 -4.06 5.70 -29.49
C TYR A 307 -3.01 6.47 -30.29
N GLY A 308 -1.79 6.60 -29.73
CA GLY A 308 -0.66 7.29 -30.38
C GLY A 308 -0.16 6.60 -31.67
N LEU A 309 -0.34 5.27 -31.79
CA LEU A 309 -0.03 4.50 -33.01
C LEU A 309 -1.05 4.69 -34.13
N GLU A 310 -2.31 4.96 -33.78
CA GLU A 310 -3.41 5.06 -34.74
C GLU A 310 -3.72 6.51 -35.12
N ARG A 311 -3.68 7.44 -34.17
CA ARG A 311 -4.05 8.83 -34.37
C ARG A 311 -3.01 9.59 -35.17
N LYS A 312 -3.45 10.23 -36.25
CA LYS A 312 -2.61 11.05 -37.10
C LYS A 312 -2.99 12.53 -37.00
N GLN A 313 -2.00 13.39 -37.11
CA GLN A 313 -2.17 14.86 -37.13
C GLN A 313 -0.99 15.51 -37.86
N PHE A 314 -1.27 16.63 -38.50
CA PHE A 314 -0.34 17.47 -39.25
C PHE A 314 0.41 16.72 -40.36
N ALA A 315 0.34 17.28 -41.55
CA ALA A 315 1.04 16.73 -42.72
C ALA A 315 2.58 16.93 -42.57
N GLY A 316 3.32 15.87 -42.85
CA GLY A 316 4.77 15.93 -43.01
C GLY A 316 5.17 16.54 -44.34
N ALA A 317 6.46 16.51 -44.67
CA ALA A 317 7.00 17.02 -45.93
C ALA A 317 6.48 16.32 -47.17
N ASP A 318 5.99 15.09 -47.04
CA ASP A 318 5.37 14.26 -48.06
C ASP A 318 3.85 14.53 -48.25
N GLY A 319 3.30 15.50 -47.53
CA GLY A 319 1.87 15.85 -47.57
C GLY A 319 0.95 14.88 -46.84
N LYS A 320 1.48 13.84 -46.16
CA LYS A 320 0.71 12.87 -45.37
C LYS A 320 0.72 13.21 -43.91
N GLU A 321 -0.40 13.01 -43.23
CA GLU A 321 -0.47 13.12 -41.77
C GLU A 321 0.40 12.06 -41.08
N GLN A 322 1.12 12.49 -40.06
CA GLN A 322 2.01 11.64 -39.24
C GLN A 322 1.30 11.11 -38.01
N THR A 323 1.63 9.88 -37.60
CA THR A 323 1.14 9.31 -36.35
C THR A 323 1.67 10.10 -35.14
N LEU A 324 0.87 10.21 -34.09
CA LEU A 324 1.28 10.95 -32.88
C LEU A 324 2.56 10.37 -32.27
N LEU A 325 2.72 9.05 -32.31
CA LEU A 325 3.88 8.39 -31.71
C LEU A 325 5.19 8.65 -32.47
N ASP A 326 5.14 9.10 -33.74
CA ASP A 326 6.31 9.50 -34.52
C ASP A 326 6.88 10.86 -34.08
N TYR A 327 6.10 11.66 -33.36
CA TYR A 327 6.57 12.95 -32.85
C TYR A 327 7.46 12.77 -31.62
N GLY A 328 8.69 13.25 -31.67
CA GLY A 328 9.66 13.18 -30.55
C GLY A 328 9.15 13.81 -29.25
N ARG A 329 8.28 14.85 -29.32
CA ARG A 329 7.64 15.41 -28.12
C ARG A 329 6.66 14.41 -27.50
N HIS A 330 5.86 13.71 -28.31
CA HIS A 330 4.91 12.72 -27.83
C HIS A 330 5.62 11.53 -27.17
N GLN A 331 6.70 11.05 -27.80
CA GLN A 331 7.58 10.01 -27.21
C GLN A 331 8.14 10.44 -25.85
N ARG A 332 8.64 11.69 -25.73
CA ARG A 332 9.18 12.21 -24.46
C ARG A 332 8.14 12.36 -23.35
N ARG A 333 6.87 12.38 -23.67
CA ARG A 333 5.77 12.34 -22.67
C ARG A 333 5.58 10.93 -22.13
N LEU A 334 5.59 9.91 -22.97
CA LEU A 334 5.19 8.54 -22.62
C LEU A 334 6.37 7.64 -22.22
N LEU A 335 7.51 7.69 -22.91
CA LEU A 335 8.64 6.78 -22.67
C LEU A 335 9.22 6.86 -21.24
N PRO A 336 9.41 8.04 -20.62
CA PRO A 336 9.86 8.09 -19.22
C PRO A 336 8.86 7.47 -18.24
N LEU A 337 7.56 7.61 -18.50
CA LEU A 337 6.51 7.00 -17.68
C LEU A 337 6.50 5.48 -17.84
N LEU A 338 6.70 4.99 -19.05
CA LEU A 338 6.83 3.57 -19.34
C LEU A 338 8.04 2.98 -18.60
N ALA A 339 9.22 3.60 -18.71
CA ALA A 339 10.44 3.15 -18.01
C ALA A 339 10.22 3.13 -16.48
N ARG A 340 9.62 4.19 -15.92
CA ARG A 340 9.27 4.27 -14.50
C ARG A 340 8.27 3.19 -14.09
N THR A 341 7.32 2.84 -14.94
CA THR A 341 6.35 1.77 -14.68
C THR A 341 7.04 0.40 -14.66
N TYR A 342 7.98 0.13 -15.57
CA TYR A 342 8.80 -1.08 -15.51
C TYR A 342 9.59 -1.19 -14.21
N ALA A 343 10.25 -0.12 -13.78
CA ALA A 343 10.95 -0.10 -12.50
C ALA A 343 10.01 -0.46 -11.33
N GLN A 344 8.81 0.11 -11.32
CA GLN A 344 7.80 -0.21 -10.29
C GLN A 344 7.30 -1.66 -10.37
N ILE A 345 7.19 -2.25 -11.56
CA ILE A 345 6.82 -3.66 -11.72
C ILE A 345 7.83 -4.55 -11.01
N PHE A 346 9.12 -4.37 -11.26
CA PHE A 346 10.16 -5.20 -10.68
C PHE A 346 10.31 -4.97 -9.18
N THR A 347 10.26 -3.73 -8.72
CA THR A 347 10.22 -3.42 -7.27
C THR A 347 9.03 -4.09 -6.58
N HIS A 348 7.87 -4.07 -7.22
CA HIS A 348 6.68 -4.71 -6.66
C HIS A 348 6.79 -6.24 -6.64
N GLN A 349 7.43 -6.85 -7.64
CA GLN A 349 7.68 -8.30 -7.64
C GLN A 349 8.58 -8.72 -6.46
N GLU A 350 9.65 -7.98 -6.19
CA GLU A 350 10.51 -8.22 -5.03
C GLU A 350 9.77 -8.02 -3.70
N LEU A 351 8.99 -6.93 -3.59
CA LEU A 351 8.15 -6.65 -2.42
C LEU A 351 7.12 -7.75 -2.17
N LEU A 352 6.49 -8.25 -3.22
CA LEU A 352 5.48 -9.30 -3.15
C LEU A 352 6.09 -10.64 -2.76
N GLU A 353 7.30 -10.93 -3.24
CA GLU A 353 8.08 -12.11 -2.83
C GLU A 353 8.44 -12.04 -1.35
N GLN A 354 8.98 -10.90 -0.90
CA GLN A 354 9.31 -10.68 0.51
C GLN A 354 8.06 -10.83 1.39
N PHE A 355 6.93 -10.26 0.99
CA PHE A 355 5.65 -10.44 1.67
C PHE A 355 5.26 -11.93 1.75
N HIS A 356 5.37 -12.66 0.65
CA HIS A 356 5.04 -14.08 0.61
C HIS A 356 5.89 -14.88 1.61
N LEU A 357 7.22 -14.70 1.59
CA LEU A 357 8.14 -15.43 2.46
C LEU A 357 7.92 -15.14 3.95
N VAL A 358 7.60 -13.89 4.31
CA VAL A 358 7.26 -13.52 5.69
C VAL A 358 5.94 -14.17 6.12
N PHE A 359 4.91 -14.12 5.29
CA PHE A 359 3.57 -14.57 5.66
C PHE A 359 3.33 -16.08 5.50
N THR A 360 4.22 -16.79 4.81
CA THR A 360 4.29 -18.27 4.84
C THR A 360 5.11 -18.81 6.01
N GLY A 361 5.88 -17.96 6.68
CA GLY A 361 6.79 -18.35 7.75
C GLY A 361 8.17 -18.80 7.27
N GLU A 362 8.43 -18.76 5.94
CA GLU A 362 9.74 -19.13 5.37
C GLU A 362 10.85 -18.16 5.77
N ASN A 363 10.52 -16.88 5.95
CA ASN A 363 11.44 -15.85 6.44
C ASN A 363 10.72 -14.88 7.39
N ASP A 364 10.15 -15.41 8.48
CA ASP A 364 9.40 -14.63 9.47
C ASP A 364 10.31 -14.23 10.66
N THR A 365 11.13 -13.21 10.44
CA THR A 365 11.97 -12.61 11.48
C THR A 365 11.54 -11.17 11.76
N ASP A 366 11.88 -10.65 12.94
CA ASP A 366 11.61 -9.23 13.31
C ASP A 366 12.24 -8.26 12.29
N GLU A 367 13.42 -8.58 11.78
CA GLU A 367 14.11 -7.77 10.76
C GLU A 367 13.39 -7.81 9.43
N ALA A 368 13.06 -9.01 8.92
CA ALA A 368 12.33 -9.18 7.65
C ALA A 368 10.96 -8.48 7.69
N ARG A 369 10.25 -8.53 8.83
CA ARG A 369 8.99 -7.78 9.02
C ARG A 369 9.19 -6.27 8.96
N GLN A 370 10.22 -5.74 9.62
CA GLN A 370 10.52 -4.31 9.61
C GLN A 370 10.96 -3.82 8.22
N ASP A 371 11.74 -4.62 7.50
CA ASP A 371 12.14 -4.32 6.13
C ASP A 371 10.94 -4.33 5.18
N LEU A 372 10.08 -5.35 5.29
CA LEU A 372 8.83 -5.42 4.54
C LEU A 372 7.95 -4.19 4.77
N GLU A 373 7.75 -3.78 6.03
CA GLU A 373 6.96 -2.59 6.36
C GLU A 373 7.55 -1.31 5.75
N THR A 374 8.89 -1.19 5.76
CA THR A 374 9.61 -0.02 5.25
C THR A 374 9.50 0.06 3.73
N VAL A 375 9.79 -1.04 3.03
CA VAL A 375 9.70 -1.11 1.57
C VAL A 375 8.26 -0.95 1.10
N ALA A 376 7.28 -1.57 1.79
CA ALA A 376 5.87 -1.41 1.47
C ALA A 376 5.40 0.04 1.63
N ALA A 377 5.84 0.75 2.68
CA ALA A 377 5.49 2.14 2.92
C ALA A 377 6.09 3.08 1.84
N ALA A 378 7.37 2.90 1.49
CA ALA A 378 8.05 3.67 0.45
C ALA A 378 7.42 3.43 -0.93
N SER A 379 7.23 2.15 -1.28
CA SER A 379 6.68 1.75 -2.59
C SER A 379 5.24 2.21 -2.77
N LYS A 380 4.38 2.06 -1.74
CA LYS A 380 2.99 2.54 -1.77
C LYS A 380 2.95 4.05 -1.99
N ALA A 381 3.74 4.82 -1.25
CA ALA A 381 3.74 6.28 -1.35
C ALA A 381 4.19 6.76 -2.74
N LEU A 382 5.30 6.24 -3.26
CA LEU A 382 5.81 6.65 -4.57
C LEU A 382 4.91 6.17 -5.71
N SER A 383 4.51 4.89 -5.69
CA SER A 383 3.74 4.30 -6.80
C SER A 383 2.37 4.94 -6.96
N THR A 384 1.70 5.31 -5.85
CA THR A 384 0.39 5.98 -5.91
C THR A 384 0.49 7.39 -6.50
N TRP A 385 1.50 8.18 -6.13
CA TRP A 385 1.75 9.47 -6.77
C TRP A 385 2.11 9.33 -8.24
N TYR A 386 3.00 8.39 -8.59
CA TYR A 386 3.39 8.13 -9.97
C TYR A 386 2.23 7.65 -10.84
N ALA A 387 1.27 6.92 -10.25
CA ALA A 387 0.07 6.50 -10.97
C ALA A 387 -0.80 7.70 -11.37
N LEU A 388 -1.02 8.65 -10.45
CA LEU A 388 -1.77 9.87 -10.76
C LEU A 388 -1.13 10.68 -11.88
N ASP A 389 0.21 10.86 -11.82
CA ASP A 389 0.98 11.54 -12.87
C ASP A 389 0.85 10.81 -14.21
N THR A 390 1.05 9.48 -14.21
CA THR A 390 1.02 8.65 -15.41
C THR A 390 -0.35 8.66 -16.06
N ILE A 391 -1.42 8.44 -15.29
CA ILE A 391 -2.79 8.43 -15.81
C ILE A 391 -3.16 9.82 -16.37
N GLN A 392 -2.78 10.90 -15.67
CA GLN A 392 -3.03 12.26 -16.13
C GLN A 392 -2.33 12.56 -17.45
N GLU A 393 -1.05 12.21 -17.57
CA GLU A 393 -0.28 12.44 -18.80
C GLU A 393 -0.81 11.59 -19.97
N CYS A 394 -1.20 10.33 -19.72
CA CYS A 394 -1.83 9.46 -20.71
C CYS A 394 -3.18 10.03 -21.18
N ARG A 395 -3.99 10.56 -20.25
CA ARG A 395 -5.26 11.22 -20.58
C ARG A 395 -5.02 12.41 -21.52
N GLU A 396 -4.03 13.25 -21.22
CA GLU A 396 -3.69 14.41 -22.05
C GLU A 396 -3.10 13.99 -23.41
N ALA A 397 -2.29 12.93 -23.44
CA ALA A 397 -1.71 12.38 -24.66
C ALA A 397 -2.76 11.89 -25.65
N CYS A 398 -3.93 11.47 -25.17
CA CYS A 398 -5.08 11.09 -26.01
C CYS A 398 -5.96 12.28 -26.43
N GLY A 399 -5.60 13.52 -26.09
CA GLY A 399 -6.35 14.72 -26.45
C GLY A 399 -7.81 14.69 -25.95
N GLY A 400 -8.75 15.12 -26.79
CA GLY A 400 -10.19 15.10 -26.46
C GLY A 400 -10.74 13.70 -26.20
N GLN A 401 -10.25 12.68 -26.88
CA GLN A 401 -10.65 11.29 -26.66
C GLN A 401 -10.28 10.81 -25.25
N GLY A 402 -9.15 11.22 -24.71
CA GLY A 402 -8.76 10.90 -23.33
C GLY A 402 -9.69 11.48 -22.26
N PHE A 403 -10.55 12.43 -22.61
CA PHE A 403 -11.53 13.02 -21.69
C PHE A 403 -12.90 12.33 -21.73
N MET A 404 -13.14 11.47 -22.72
CA MET A 404 -14.40 10.73 -22.86
C MET A 404 -14.44 9.57 -21.85
N ALA A 405 -15.55 9.42 -21.13
CA ALA A 405 -15.72 8.44 -20.07
C ALA A 405 -15.51 6.98 -20.57
N GLU A 406 -15.97 6.68 -21.78
CA GLU A 406 -15.83 5.35 -22.40
C GLU A 406 -14.38 4.87 -22.55
N HIS A 407 -13.41 5.80 -22.60
CA HIS A 407 -11.98 5.47 -22.67
C HIS A 407 -11.33 5.31 -21.29
N ARG A 408 -12.10 5.34 -20.22
CA ARG A 408 -11.74 4.98 -18.84
C ARG A 408 -10.73 5.90 -18.14
N LEU A 409 -9.91 6.68 -18.83
CA LEU A 409 -8.78 7.42 -18.23
C LEU A 409 -9.21 8.41 -17.15
N THR A 410 -10.31 9.15 -17.37
CA THR A 410 -10.86 10.09 -16.36
C THR A 410 -11.41 9.37 -15.15
N GLY A 411 -12.18 8.30 -15.35
CA GLY A 411 -12.73 7.46 -14.29
C GLY A 411 -11.63 6.74 -13.51
N LEU A 412 -10.63 6.19 -14.21
CA LEU A 412 -9.48 5.54 -13.58
C LEU A 412 -8.69 6.51 -12.71
N ARG A 413 -8.45 7.75 -13.18
CA ARG A 413 -7.79 8.79 -12.39
C ARG A 413 -8.57 9.13 -11.13
N ALA A 414 -9.89 9.28 -11.25
CA ALA A 414 -10.77 9.56 -10.11
C ALA A 414 -10.77 8.42 -9.08
N ASP A 415 -10.82 7.17 -9.55
CA ASP A 415 -10.80 6.00 -8.67
C ASP A 415 -9.45 5.82 -7.97
N MET A 416 -8.31 6.14 -8.64
CA MET A 416 -6.97 6.04 -8.07
C MET A 416 -6.61 7.20 -7.12
N ASP A 417 -7.35 8.30 -7.12
CA ASP A 417 -7.00 9.50 -6.36
C ASP A 417 -6.93 9.23 -4.84
N VAL A 418 -7.81 8.42 -4.29
CA VAL A 418 -7.83 8.09 -2.86
C VAL A 418 -6.68 7.17 -2.41
N TYR A 419 -5.99 6.51 -3.35
CA TYR A 419 -4.89 5.60 -3.01
C TYR A 419 -3.69 6.29 -2.36
N VAL A 420 -3.54 7.60 -2.54
CA VAL A 420 -2.52 8.39 -1.84
C VAL A 420 -2.84 8.60 -0.36
N THR A 421 -4.09 8.37 0.06
CA THR A 421 -4.63 8.69 1.38
C THR A 421 -4.90 7.45 2.22
N PHE A 422 -5.68 6.49 1.72
CA PHE A 422 -6.08 5.32 2.51
C PHE A 422 -4.92 4.30 2.65
N GLU A 423 -5.04 3.35 3.60
CA GLU A 423 -3.97 2.43 4.01
C GLU A 423 -2.70 3.17 4.49
N GLY A 424 -2.89 4.39 5.01
CA GLY A 424 -1.88 5.32 5.47
C GLY A 424 -1.58 6.43 4.47
N ASP A 425 -1.76 7.68 4.90
CA ASP A 425 -1.38 8.86 4.12
C ASP A 425 0.08 8.80 3.69
N ASN A 426 0.37 9.14 2.44
CA ASN A 426 1.71 9.02 1.86
C ASN A 426 2.79 9.78 2.64
N ASN A 427 2.47 10.98 3.18
CA ASN A 427 3.43 11.74 3.96
C ASN A 427 3.73 11.05 5.31
N VAL A 428 2.71 10.44 5.93
CA VAL A 428 2.88 9.64 7.15
C VAL A 428 3.71 8.39 6.86
N MET A 429 3.47 7.71 5.74
CA MET A 429 4.25 6.54 5.30
C MET A 429 5.71 6.89 5.10
N LEU A 430 6.03 8.00 4.44
CA LEU A 430 7.42 8.43 4.22
C LEU A 430 8.12 8.85 5.52
N GLN A 431 7.39 9.38 6.51
CA GLN A 431 7.95 9.62 7.84
C GLN A 431 8.29 8.30 8.57
N LEU A 432 7.48 7.26 8.40
CA LEU A 432 7.80 5.92 8.91
C LEU A 432 9.09 5.38 8.29
N VAL A 433 9.26 5.50 6.97
CA VAL A 433 10.49 5.14 6.25
C VAL A 433 11.68 5.92 6.80
N ALA A 434 11.59 7.24 6.90
CA ALA A 434 12.67 8.10 7.40
C ALA A 434 13.07 7.73 8.85
N LYS A 435 12.09 7.41 9.71
CA LYS A 435 12.35 6.95 11.07
C LYS A 435 13.16 5.66 11.08
N ARG A 436 12.87 4.71 10.19
CA ARG A 436 13.64 3.46 10.06
C ARG A 436 15.07 3.76 9.62
N LEU A 437 15.25 4.57 8.57
CA LEU A 437 16.58 4.95 8.07
C LEU A 437 17.44 5.62 9.15
N LEU A 438 16.87 6.52 9.96
CA LEU A 438 17.56 7.13 11.09
C LEU A 438 17.88 6.12 12.19
N THR A 439 17.02 5.15 12.44
CA THR A 439 17.25 4.09 13.43
C THR A 439 18.42 3.20 13.00
N ASP A 440 18.48 2.81 11.74
CA ASP A 440 19.53 1.96 11.20
C ASP A 440 20.86 2.73 11.13
N TYR A 441 20.83 3.99 10.75
CA TYR A 441 21.98 4.89 10.85
C TYR A 441 22.52 4.98 12.30
N ALA A 442 21.64 5.14 13.29
CA ALA A 442 22.02 5.20 14.69
C ALA A 442 22.59 3.86 15.23
N LYS A 443 22.05 2.71 14.76
CA LYS A 443 22.58 1.38 15.11
C LYS A 443 24.00 1.18 14.59
N ALA A 444 24.27 1.58 13.35
CA ALA A 444 25.61 1.49 12.75
C ALA A 444 26.67 2.28 13.57
N PHE A 445 26.28 3.40 14.20
CA PHE A 445 27.18 4.16 15.08
C PHE A 445 27.29 3.63 16.52
N LYS A 446 26.37 2.77 16.98
CA LYS A 446 26.36 2.22 18.35
C LYS A 446 26.97 0.83 18.47
N SER A 447 27.30 0.18 17.35
CA SER A 447 27.91 -1.15 17.37
C SER A 447 29.31 -1.08 18.03
N PRO A 448 29.59 -1.88 19.07
CA PRO A 448 30.88 -1.85 19.78
C PRO A 448 32.02 -2.51 19.01
N ASP A 449 31.78 -3.01 17.80
CA ASP A 449 32.85 -3.57 16.99
C ASP A 449 33.67 -2.43 16.35
N PHE A 450 34.80 -2.14 17.03
CA PHE A 450 35.74 -1.09 16.61
C PHE A 450 36.22 -1.25 15.14
N GLY A 451 36.23 -2.47 14.61
CA GLY A 451 36.56 -2.74 13.21
C GLY A 451 35.45 -2.27 12.27
N THR A 452 34.20 -2.57 12.59
CA THR A 452 33.02 -2.16 11.80
C THR A 452 32.77 -0.65 11.92
N LEU A 453 32.96 -0.09 13.13
CA LEU A 453 32.89 1.34 13.38
C LEU A 453 34.03 2.10 12.70
N ALA A 454 35.26 1.57 12.76
CA ALA A 454 36.42 2.17 12.06
C ALA A 454 36.27 2.07 10.54
N ASN A 455 35.76 0.97 10.01
CA ASN A 455 35.47 0.84 8.58
C ASN A 455 34.27 1.70 8.16
N TYR A 456 33.23 1.81 9.00
CA TYR A 456 32.08 2.69 8.73
C TYR A 456 32.47 4.17 8.89
N VAL A 457 33.27 4.54 9.89
CA VAL A 457 33.79 5.91 10.08
C VAL A 457 34.92 6.20 9.08
N ALA A 458 35.76 5.24 8.74
CA ALA A 458 36.74 5.38 7.64
C ALA A 458 36.04 5.39 6.28
N GLY A 459 35.00 4.59 6.08
CA GLY A 459 34.08 4.69 4.96
C GLY A 459 33.36 6.04 4.96
N GLN A 460 32.77 6.46 6.05
CA GLN A 460 32.04 7.74 6.18
C GLN A 460 32.96 8.96 6.31
N VAL A 461 34.14 8.88 6.92
CA VAL A 461 35.12 9.98 6.96
C VAL A 461 35.96 9.97 5.68
N GLY A 462 36.26 8.84 5.12
CA GLY A 462 36.75 8.68 3.74
C GLY A 462 35.67 9.08 2.75
N GLU A 463 34.41 8.63 2.88
CA GLU A 463 33.27 9.01 2.05
C GLU A 463 32.72 10.41 2.36
N ALA A 464 32.72 10.94 3.59
CA ALA A 464 32.34 12.34 3.85
C ALA A 464 33.47 13.33 3.45
N THR A 465 34.70 12.90 3.42
CA THR A 465 35.82 13.64 2.80
C THR A 465 35.91 13.31 1.31
N ILE A 466 35.56 12.12 0.89
CA ILE A 466 35.33 11.70 -0.50
C ILE A 466 34.00 12.28 -1.00
N ASN A 467 32.94 12.47 -0.22
CA ASN A 467 31.65 13.04 -0.66
C ASN A 467 31.66 14.56 -0.71
N ARG A 468 32.43 15.25 0.10
CA ARG A 468 32.82 16.64 -0.23
C ARG A 468 33.85 16.71 -1.36
N GLY A 469 34.70 15.70 -1.53
CA GLY A 469 35.61 15.49 -2.62
C GLY A 469 35.02 14.66 -3.75
N GLY A 470 34.12 13.73 -3.54
CA GLY A 470 33.53 12.82 -4.50
C GLY A 470 32.44 13.44 -5.36
N LEU A 471 31.47 14.18 -4.81
CA LEU A 471 30.56 15.02 -5.60
C LEU A 471 31.31 16.19 -6.24
N ARG A 472 32.31 16.79 -5.56
CA ARG A 472 33.22 17.76 -6.16
C ARG A 472 34.21 17.08 -7.12
N GLY A 473 34.72 15.90 -6.82
CA GLY A 473 35.59 15.12 -7.67
C GLY A 473 34.85 14.51 -8.86
N LEU A 474 33.61 14.08 -8.71
CA LEU A 474 32.73 13.71 -9.82
C LEU A 474 32.32 14.92 -10.65
N ALA A 475 31.91 16.02 -10.02
CA ALA A 475 31.64 17.26 -10.71
C ALA A 475 32.91 17.82 -11.37
N GLN A 476 34.08 17.72 -10.72
CA GLN A 476 35.35 18.12 -11.28
C GLN A 476 35.80 17.19 -12.41
N LYS A 477 35.63 15.85 -12.25
CA LYS A 477 35.83 14.90 -13.36
C LYS A 477 34.88 15.16 -14.52
N MET A 478 33.61 15.51 -14.26
CA MET A 478 32.64 15.90 -15.29
C MET A 478 33.09 17.21 -16.00
N VAL A 479 33.68 18.15 -15.27
CA VAL A 479 34.27 19.40 -15.83
C VAL A 479 35.59 19.11 -16.57
N ASP A 480 36.46 18.26 -15.99
CA ASP A 480 37.79 17.91 -16.53
C ASP A 480 37.70 17.02 -17.78
N PHE A 481 36.57 16.34 -18.03
CA PHE A 481 36.37 15.56 -19.25
C PHE A 481 36.24 16.39 -20.53
N GLY A 482 36.15 17.71 -20.43
CA GLY A 482 36.28 18.65 -21.56
C GLY A 482 35.27 18.46 -22.71
N SER A 483 34.33 17.54 -22.62
CA SER A 483 33.23 17.37 -23.58
C SER A 483 31.97 16.83 -22.93
N THR A 484 30.83 17.42 -23.26
CA THR A 484 29.48 17.01 -22.83
C THR A 484 29.20 15.52 -23.11
N ALA A 485 29.75 14.97 -24.20
CA ALA A 485 29.56 13.57 -24.59
C ALA A 485 30.24 12.59 -23.62
N ARG A 486 31.44 12.93 -23.09
CA ARG A 486 32.12 12.08 -22.08
C ARG A 486 31.44 12.13 -20.72
N SER A 487 31.00 13.33 -20.30
CA SER A 487 30.25 13.51 -19.07
C SER A 487 28.93 12.73 -19.09
N VAL A 488 28.22 12.73 -20.23
CA VAL A 488 26.99 11.93 -20.43
C VAL A 488 27.31 10.44 -20.45
N GLY A 489 28.45 10.01 -21.02
CA GLY A 489 28.90 8.61 -20.97
C GLY A 489 29.11 8.13 -19.56
N PHE A 490 29.78 8.91 -18.73
CA PHE A 490 30.06 8.60 -17.33
C PHE A 490 28.77 8.39 -16.49
N VAL A 491 27.77 9.28 -16.62
CA VAL A 491 26.49 9.18 -15.90
C VAL A 491 25.63 8.00 -16.40
N LYS A 492 25.93 7.42 -17.56
CA LYS A 492 25.21 6.25 -18.09
C LYS A 492 25.72 4.93 -17.56
N GLU A 493 26.86 4.88 -16.91
CA GLU A 493 27.40 3.67 -16.31
C GLU A 493 26.62 3.34 -15.03
N GLU A 494 26.22 2.08 -14.89
CA GLU A 494 25.39 1.57 -13.80
C GLU A 494 26.01 1.84 -12.42
N GLU A 495 27.29 1.53 -12.25
CA GLU A 495 28.04 1.75 -11.01
C GLU A 495 28.01 3.22 -10.56
N HIS A 496 28.17 4.15 -11.50
CA HIS A 496 28.12 5.58 -11.19
C HIS A 496 26.72 6.07 -10.84
N GLN A 497 25.69 5.52 -11.48
CA GLN A 497 24.30 5.82 -11.12
C GLN A 497 23.98 5.33 -9.72
N HIS A 498 24.33 4.08 -9.39
CA HIS A 498 24.12 3.51 -8.06
C HIS A 498 24.83 4.34 -6.99
N GLN A 499 26.11 4.68 -7.21
CA GLN A 499 26.87 5.51 -6.27
C GLN A 499 26.20 6.87 -6.04
N LEU A 500 25.77 7.56 -7.10
CA LEU A 500 25.11 8.87 -6.99
C LEU A 500 23.80 8.81 -6.19
N LEU A 501 22.98 7.78 -6.42
CA LEU A 501 21.71 7.59 -5.71
C LEU A 501 21.94 7.23 -4.24
N THR A 502 22.87 6.33 -3.96
CA THR A 502 23.26 5.92 -2.61
C THR A 502 23.85 7.09 -1.82
N ASP A 503 24.80 7.84 -2.41
CA ASP A 503 25.40 9.02 -1.79
C ASP A 503 24.37 10.11 -1.47
N ARG A 504 23.36 10.27 -2.33
CA ARG A 504 22.25 11.19 -2.07
C ARG A 504 21.51 10.81 -0.79
N VAL A 505 21.11 9.54 -0.64
CA VAL A 505 20.39 9.05 0.53
C VAL A 505 21.24 9.20 1.79
N HIS A 506 22.49 8.73 1.76
CA HIS A 506 23.42 8.80 2.89
C HIS A 506 23.67 10.24 3.35
N THR A 507 23.90 11.16 2.42
CA THR A 507 24.12 12.58 2.72
C THR A 507 22.89 13.21 3.40
N MET A 508 21.70 12.90 2.91
CA MET A 508 20.44 13.41 3.49
C MET A 508 20.21 12.87 4.90
N ILE A 509 20.40 11.57 5.12
CA ILE A 509 20.23 10.94 6.44
C ILE A 509 21.30 11.42 7.42
N ALA A 510 22.57 11.52 7.02
CA ALA A 510 23.64 12.03 7.86
C ALA A 510 23.38 13.48 8.32
N LYS A 511 22.93 14.34 7.41
CA LYS A 511 22.53 15.72 7.72
C LYS A 511 21.39 15.79 8.72
N LEU A 512 20.34 14.98 8.53
CA LEU A 512 19.20 14.87 9.45
C LEU A 512 19.64 14.36 10.82
N ALA A 513 20.42 13.27 10.88
CA ALA A 513 20.93 12.71 12.12
C ALA A 513 21.76 13.74 12.92
N ASN A 514 22.61 14.52 12.24
CA ASN A 514 23.39 15.58 12.87
C ASN A 514 22.49 16.71 13.40
N ASN A 515 21.49 17.13 12.67
CA ASN A 515 20.56 18.18 13.09
C ASN A 515 19.69 17.74 14.29
N LEU A 516 19.31 16.47 14.35
CA LEU A 516 18.52 15.89 15.44
C LEU A 516 19.36 15.59 16.69
N LYS A 517 20.68 15.34 16.58
CA LYS A 517 21.59 15.13 17.73
C LYS A 517 21.79 16.37 18.60
N HIS A 518 21.62 17.56 18.08
CA HIS A 518 21.90 18.84 18.77
C HIS A 518 20.76 19.29 19.68
N SER A 519 19.77 18.43 19.93
CA SER A 519 18.55 18.79 20.68
C SER A 519 18.69 18.88 22.21
N GLY A 520 19.84 18.53 22.80
CA GLY A 520 20.05 18.61 24.26
C GLY A 520 19.33 17.51 25.06
N PRO A 521 19.09 17.70 26.36
CA PRO A 521 18.42 16.69 27.19
C PRO A 521 16.99 16.44 26.68
N LYS A 522 16.52 15.16 26.85
CA LYS A 522 15.20 14.72 26.40
C LYS A 522 14.07 15.62 26.95
N ASP A 523 13.57 16.48 26.08
CA ASP A 523 12.44 17.34 26.33
C ASP A 523 11.40 17.05 25.22
N PRO A 524 10.26 16.40 25.55
CA PRO A 524 9.26 16.02 24.57
C PRO A 524 8.75 17.18 23.71
N ALA A 525 8.65 18.40 24.27
CA ALA A 525 8.20 19.56 23.54
C ALA A 525 9.22 20.01 22.48
N LYS A 526 10.51 19.99 22.84
CA LYS A 526 11.61 20.29 21.90
C LYS A 526 11.78 19.20 20.84
N GLU A 527 11.60 17.94 21.20
CA GLU A 527 11.64 16.82 20.24
C GLU A 527 10.51 16.96 19.21
N ALA A 528 9.29 17.31 19.65
CA ALA A 528 8.15 17.57 18.76
C ALA A 528 8.40 18.77 17.85
N GLU A 529 8.97 19.89 18.38
CA GLU A 529 9.31 21.07 17.57
C GLU A 529 10.37 20.74 16.52
N LEU A 530 11.43 19.99 16.87
CA LEU A 530 12.47 19.56 15.95
C LEU A 530 11.94 18.65 14.89
N PHE A 531 11.13 17.65 15.27
CA PHE A 531 10.47 16.77 14.31
C PHE A 531 9.63 17.58 13.32
N ASN A 532 8.81 18.51 13.80
CA ASN A 532 8.00 19.39 12.96
C ASN A 532 8.86 20.24 12.01
N ARG A 533 9.98 20.75 12.49
CA ARG A 533 10.94 21.57 11.69
C ARG A 533 11.56 20.77 10.53
N TYR A 534 11.87 19.50 10.74
CA TYR A 534 12.58 18.66 9.78
C TYR A 534 11.68 17.68 9.02
N GLN A 535 10.36 17.74 9.13
CA GLN A 535 9.44 16.82 8.44
C GLN A 535 9.65 16.77 6.93
N ASN A 536 9.86 17.93 6.28
CA ASN A 536 10.11 17.98 4.85
C ASN A 536 11.41 17.28 4.46
N ASP A 537 12.48 17.49 5.24
CA ASP A 537 13.77 16.83 4.98
C ASP A 537 13.68 15.32 5.20
N LEU A 538 12.90 14.86 6.19
CA LEU A 538 12.59 13.46 6.43
C LEU A 538 11.85 12.82 5.23
N ILE A 539 10.82 13.49 4.74
CA ILE A 539 10.05 13.02 3.57
C ILE A 539 10.92 12.98 2.32
N LEU A 540 11.78 13.98 2.08
CA LEU A 540 12.68 14.02 0.95
C LEU A 540 13.73 12.90 0.99
N ALA A 541 14.30 12.60 2.18
CA ALA A 541 15.22 11.49 2.35
C ALA A 541 14.54 10.13 2.11
N ALA A 542 13.32 9.96 2.60
CA ALA A 542 12.53 8.75 2.35
C ALA A 542 12.17 8.58 0.88
N LYS A 543 11.83 9.65 0.16
CA LYS A 543 11.62 9.62 -1.30
C LYS A 543 12.90 9.21 -2.03
N ALA A 544 14.04 9.80 -1.67
CA ALA A 544 15.32 9.47 -2.26
C ALA A 544 15.66 7.98 -2.08
N HIS A 545 15.37 7.41 -0.90
CA HIS A 545 15.54 5.99 -0.64
C HIS A 545 14.60 5.12 -1.48
N GLY A 546 13.32 5.49 -1.56
CA GLY A 546 12.37 4.77 -2.43
C GLY A 546 12.76 4.81 -3.91
N GLU A 547 13.33 5.91 -4.40
CA GLU A 547 13.86 6.01 -5.77
C GLU A 547 15.11 5.16 -5.97
N LEU A 548 15.97 5.00 -4.94
CA LEU A 548 17.09 4.07 -4.97
C LEU A 548 16.60 2.62 -5.09
N ILE A 549 15.62 2.21 -4.28
CA ILE A 549 15.00 0.88 -4.35
C ILE A 549 14.43 0.61 -5.76
N LEU A 550 13.73 1.58 -6.35
CA LEU A 550 13.20 1.45 -7.71
C LEU A 550 14.31 1.24 -8.75
N TRP A 551 15.42 1.96 -8.62
CA TRP A 551 16.55 1.85 -9.52
C TRP A 551 17.25 0.49 -9.36
N GLU A 552 17.49 0.03 -8.13
CA GLU A 552 18.12 -1.26 -7.81
C GLU A 552 17.31 -2.42 -8.38
N ALA A 553 16.01 -2.46 -8.10
CA ALA A 553 15.12 -3.52 -8.62
C ALA A 553 15.05 -3.54 -10.15
N PHE A 554 15.03 -2.36 -10.79
CA PHE A 554 15.04 -2.27 -12.26
C PHE A 554 16.34 -2.77 -12.86
N THR A 555 17.48 -2.35 -12.31
CA THR A 555 18.79 -2.73 -12.80
C THR A 555 19.07 -4.22 -12.59
N SER A 556 18.68 -4.77 -11.42
CA SER A 556 18.76 -6.22 -11.13
C SER A 556 17.91 -7.06 -12.09
N ALA A 557 16.86 -6.47 -12.65
CA ALA A 557 15.96 -7.15 -13.58
C ALA A 557 16.44 -7.10 -15.04
N LEU A 558 17.39 -6.26 -15.40
CA LEU A 558 17.94 -6.14 -16.76
C LEU A 558 19.05 -7.14 -17.01
#